data_db23e87aa72b04cfd43782b49f4effdf
#
_entry.id   db23e87aa72b04cfd43782b49f4effdf
#
_cell.length_a   1.000
_cell.length_b   1.000
_cell.length_c   1.000
_cell.angle_alpha   90.00
_cell.angle_beta   90.00
_cell.angle_gamma   90.00
#
_symmetry.space_group_name_H-M   'P 1'
#
loop_
_entity.id
_entity.type
_entity.pdbx_description
1 polymer ?
#
loop_
_entity_poly.entity_id
_entity_poly.type
_entity_poly.pdbx_seq_one_letter_code
_entity_poly.pdbx_strand_id
1 'polypeptide(L)'
;MTKQVLLLGGYLLTLFLFHQGTAILAVSLDREQANQVPWRYALIPSAVNGTLFIFCNMAHLGLMANWLIILPVLYLELRYLMHIRRWLAIGLALETVICGLSAILFYRSLLAIVLQKPLYAFDNSILSQDIWAPVPVLLGLLSGYFVFRRYANTRKRQSMRYLLTGGSQLRFLAACMILALVFLAMQAYLYENNGQTSNDIHTKLWSLVSCLYIPLGYLFALRYAIQVSILSYMSDCNVIMQQDLDRRAREEEALLETIEVDELTGVLTRLTGQQRILEAFQAHQQLCLCMVDLDGLKYINDHLGHKEGDRYLRTVAEILAQCCRQGKDVVCRYGGDEFLLAFVGAGLSNAQQRMTAVTDTLAIRAKEIDLPMVLSYGVAQWEPGESFETVLERADQEMYAMKSQHKAEMPDRVR
;
A
#
# COMPACT_ATOMS: atom_id res chain seq x y z
N MET A 1 -31.79 31.35 45.54
CA MET A 1 -30.38 31.72 45.21
C MET A 1 -29.44 30.53 45.20
N THR A 2 -29.35 29.70 46.22
CA THR A 2 -28.42 28.55 46.30
C THR A 2 -28.62 27.48 45.19
N LYS A 3 -29.85 27.12 44.80
CA LYS A 3 -30.14 26.12 43.75
C LYS A 3 -29.70 26.58 42.35
N GLN A 4 -29.98 27.84 42.03
CA GLN A 4 -29.61 28.41 40.71
C GLN A 4 -28.08 28.55 40.57
N VAL A 5 -27.39 28.91 41.65
CA VAL A 5 -25.91 28.97 41.67
C VAL A 5 -25.30 27.58 41.46
N LEU A 6 -25.88 26.52 42.05
CA LEU A 6 -25.43 25.15 41.89
C LEU A 6 -25.65 24.65 40.46
N LEU A 7 -26.78 24.93 39.84
CA LEU A 7 -27.08 24.56 38.44
C LEU A 7 -26.16 25.32 37.48
N LEU A 8 -25.93 26.59 37.67
CA LEU A 8 -25.00 27.36 36.85
C LEU A 8 -23.57 26.82 36.96
N GLY A 9 -23.11 26.51 38.19
CA GLY A 9 -21.81 25.89 38.42
C GLY A 9 -21.67 24.52 37.71
N GLY A 10 -22.72 23.68 37.80
CA GLY A 10 -22.79 22.40 37.09
C GLY A 10 -22.73 22.58 35.57
N TYR A 11 -23.44 23.56 35.03
CA TYR A 11 -23.41 23.88 33.60
C TYR A 11 -22.02 24.33 33.14
N LEU A 12 -21.39 25.24 33.81
CA LEU A 12 -20.05 25.72 33.48
C LEU A 12 -19.01 24.59 33.55
N LEU A 13 -19.12 23.70 34.53
CA LEU A 13 -18.25 22.55 34.67
C LEU A 13 -18.46 21.56 33.48
N THR A 14 -19.70 21.20 33.15
CA THR A 14 -19.98 20.28 32.04
C THR A 14 -19.60 20.88 30.68
N LEU A 15 -19.78 22.18 30.50
CA LEU A 15 -19.35 22.92 29.32
C LEU A 15 -17.83 22.91 29.19
N PHE A 16 -17.11 23.13 30.30
CA PHE A 16 -15.65 23.03 30.32
C PHE A 16 -15.16 21.63 29.95
N LEU A 17 -15.74 20.59 30.53
CA LEU A 17 -15.41 19.22 30.20
C LEU A 17 -15.70 18.91 28.73
N PHE A 18 -16.83 19.36 28.18
CA PHE A 18 -17.19 19.17 26.77
C PHE A 18 -16.16 19.78 25.82
N HIS A 19 -15.76 21.05 26.06
CA HIS A 19 -14.72 21.70 25.26
C HIS A 19 -13.33 21.07 25.46
N GLN A 20 -13.04 20.57 26.67
CA GLN A 20 -11.82 19.80 26.91
C GLN A 20 -11.79 18.51 26.06
N GLY A 21 -12.90 17.79 25.98
CA GLY A 21 -13.03 16.61 25.11
C GLY A 21 -12.82 16.94 23.64
N THR A 22 -13.46 18.02 23.16
CA THR A 22 -13.29 18.51 21.78
C THR A 22 -11.84 18.90 21.50
N ALA A 23 -11.18 19.62 22.42
CA ALA A 23 -9.79 20.02 22.26
C ALA A 23 -8.83 18.82 22.24
N ILE A 24 -9.03 17.83 23.11
CA ILE A 24 -8.25 16.58 23.12
C ILE A 24 -8.39 15.87 21.79
N LEU A 25 -9.61 15.72 21.26
CA LEU A 25 -9.85 15.10 19.96
C LEU A 25 -9.18 15.90 18.83
N ALA A 26 -9.39 17.21 18.76
CA ALA A 26 -8.86 18.09 17.73
C ALA A 26 -7.33 18.04 17.65
N VAL A 27 -6.65 18.25 18.79
CA VAL A 27 -5.19 18.19 18.84
C VAL A 27 -4.66 16.79 18.53
N SER A 28 -5.36 15.75 18.99
CA SER A 28 -4.98 14.38 18.72
C SER A 28 -5.04 14.00 17.23
N LEU A 29 -5.94 14.59 16.46
CA LEU A 29 -6.07 14.33 15.02
C LEU A 29 -5.11 15.17 14.18
N ASP A 30 -4.77 16.37 14.61
CA ASP A 30 -3.90 17.29 13.86
C ASP A 30 -2.40 17.06 14.11
N ARG A 31 -2.01 16.68 15.33
CA ARG A 31 -0.61 16.57 15.76
C ARG A 31 -0.25 15.14 16.17
N GLU A 32 0.99 14.69 15.88
CA GLU A 32 1.44 13.33 16.21
C GLU A 32 1.67 13.08 17.69
N GLN A 33 2.12 14.10 18.40
CA GLN A 33 2.47 14.03 19.83
C GLN A 33 1.66 15.05 20.62
N ALA A 34 0.44 14.68 21.00
CA ALA A 34 -0.38 15.51 21.89
C ALA A 34 -0.42 14.89 23.29
N ASN A 35 0.73 14.90 24.00
CA ASN A 35 0.78 14.38 25.37
C ASN A 35 0.11 15.31 26.39
N GLN A 36 -0.04 16.59 26.10
CA GLN A 36 -0.75 17.55 26.97
C GLN A 36 -1.49 18.59 26.12
N VAL A 37 -2.81 18.65 26.29
CA VAL A 37 -3.63 19.72 25.71
C VAL A 37 -3.68 20.87 26.69
N PRO A 38 -3.26 22.11 26.30
CA PRO A 38 -3.29 23.25 27.16
C PRO A 38 -4.72 23.53 27.68
N TRP A 39 -4.89 23.72 28.96
CA TRP A 39 -6.19 23.99 29.61
C TRP A 39 -6.91 25.22 29.03
N ARG A 40 -6.17 26.19 28.48
CA ARG A 40 -6.71 27.36 27.77
C ARG A 40 -7.60 26.98 26.58
N TYR A 41 -7.38 25.83 25.92
CA TYR A 41 -8.19 25.33 24.81
C TYR A 41 -9.57 24.82 25.27
N ALA A 42 -9.78 24.63 26.52
CA ALA A 42 -11.09 24.34 27.10
C ALA A 42 -11.68 25.59 27.81
N LEU A 43 -10.88 26.35 28.53
CA LEU A 43 -11.36 27.46 29.31
C LEU A 43 -11.90 28.63 28.45
N ILE A 44 -11.14 29.04 27.41
CA ILE A 44 -11.55 30.15 26.53
C ILE A 44 -12.85 29.80 25.80
N PRO A 45 -12.96 28.66 25.12
CA PRO A 45 -14.22 28.24 24.49
C PRO A 45 -15.38 28.12 25.46
N SER A 46 -15.14 27.63 26.69
CA SER A 46 -16.18 27.51 27.68
C SER A 46 -16.69 28.88 28.15
N ALA A 47 -15.81 29.85 28.32
CA ALA A 47 -16.20 31.20 28.65
C ALA A 47 -16.98 31.89 27.53
N VAL A 48 -16.50 31.80 26.30
CA VAL A 48 -17.14 32.39 25.11
C VAL A 48 -18.51 31.76 24.86
N ASN A 49 -18.57 30.42 24.73
CA ASN A 49 -19.81 29.71 24.43
C ASN A 49 -20.77 29.74 25.63
N GLY A 50 -20.29 29.76 26.86
CA GLY A 50 -21.11 29.93 28.04
C GLY A 50 -21.80 31.30 28.08
N THR A 51 -21.06 32.37 27.79
CA THR A 51 -21.61 33.72 27.69
C THR A 51 -22.63 33.84 26.59
N LEU A 52 -22.32 33.26 25.41
CA LEU A 52 -23.20 33.23 24.27
C LEU A 52 -24.48 32.46 24.58
N PHE A 53 -24.39 31.32 25.23
CA PHE A 53 -25.54 30.53 25.65
C PHE A 53 -26.45 31.31 26.63
N ILE A 54 -25.87 31.98 27.61
CA ILE A 54 -26.63 32.81 28.53
C ILE A 54 -27.36 33.94 27.76
N PHE A 55 -26.66 34.61 26.84
CA PHE A 55 -27.26 35.65 25.99
C PHE A 55 -28.44 35.12 25.19
N CYS A 56 -28.27 33.97 24.52
CA CYS A 56 -29.32 33.35 23.75
C CYS A 56 -30.53 32.93 24.59
N ASN A 57 -30.29 32.47 25.83
CA ASN A 57 -31.37 32.18 26.79
C ASN A 57 -32.12 33.46 27.23
N MET A 58 -31.41 34.56 27.47
CA MET A 58 -32.07 35.85 27.79
C MET A 58 -32.88 36.38 26.58
N ALA A 59 -32.44 36.11 25.36
CA ALA A 59 -33.14 36.48 24.13
C ALA A 59 -34.26 35.50 23.77
N HIS A 60 -34.55 34.47 24.56
CA HIS A 60 -35.53 33.41 24.34
C HIS A 60 -35.35 32.67 23.00
N LEU A 61 -34.12 32.52 22.58
CA LEU A 61 -33.81 31.77 21.36
C LEU A 61 -33.94 30.26 21.59
N GLY A 62 -34.57 29.59 20.63
CA GLY A 62 -34.73 28.13 20.66
C GLY A 62 -33.40 27.38 20.59
N LEU A 63 -33.40 26.10 20.93
CA LEU A 63 -32.22 25.24 20.97
C LEU A 63 -31.47 25.23 19.63
N MET A 64 -32.18 25.21 18.52
CA MET A 64 -31.59 25.23 17.18
C MET A 64 -30.84 26.54 16.89
N ALA A 65 -31.47 27.68 17.19
CA ALA A 65 -30.84 28.97 16.99
C ALA A 65 -29.53 29.08 17.77
N ASN A 66 -29.52 28.59 19.01
CA ASN A 66 -28.31 28.51 19.84
C ASN A 66 -27.17 27.75 19.14
N TRP A 67 -27.45 26.54 18.64
CA TRP A 67 -26.42 25.72 18.02
C TRP A 67 -25.95 26.26 16.67
N LEU A 68 -26.84 26.91 15.89
CA LEU A 68 -26.47 27.59 14.64
C LEU A 68 -25.54 28.80 14.91
N ILE A 69 -25.70 29.49 16.01
CA ILE A 69 -24.83 30.62 16.44
C ILE A 69 -23.49 30.07 16.97
N ILE A 70 -23.52 28.97 17.73
CA ILE A 70 -22.32 28.34 18.30
C ILE A 70 -21.43 27.70 17.21
N LEU A 71 -21.98 27.16 16.14
CA LEU A 71 -21.22 26.48 15.09
C LEU A 71 -20.09 27.32 14.47
N PRO A 72 -20.30 28.55 13.97
CA PRO A 72 -19.23 29.38 13.45
C PRO A 72 -18.21 29.77 14.54
N VAL A 73 -18.65 29.97 15.80
CA VAL A 73 -17.75 30.26 16.91
C VAL A 73 -16.83 29.08 17.20
N LEU A 74 -17.34 27.85 17.25
CA LEU A 74 -16.55 26.63 17.38
C LEU A 74 -15.54 26.49 16.24
N TYR A 75 -15.93 26.79 15.00
CA TYR A 75 -15.01 26.79 13.87
C TYR A 75 -13.85 27.79 14.08
N LEU A 76 -14.15 29.01 14.49
CA LEU A 76 -13.14 30.05 14.72
C LEU A 76 -12.19 29.66 15.88
N GLU A 77 -12.70 29.07 16.95
CA GLU A 77 -11.92 28.56 18.09
C GLU A 77 -10.96 27.44 17.64
N LEU A 78 -11.46 26.45 16.91
CA LEU A 78 -10.64 25.38 16.39
C LEU A 78 -9.59 25.90 15.41
N ARG A 79 -9.96 26.80 14.52
CA ARG A 79 -9.10 27.32 13.46
C ARG A 79 -8.02 28.26 13.98
N TYR A 80 -8.38 29.22 14.81
CA TYR A 80 -7.49 30.32 15.21
C TYR A 80 -6.91 30.14 16.62
N LEU A 81 -7.67 29.65 17.59
CA LEU A 81 -7.16 29.42 18.94
C LEU A 81 -6.30 28.13 19.01
N MET A 82 -6.76 27.06 18.39
CA MET A 82 -6.09 25.78 18.44
C MET A 82 -5.18 25.52 17.22
N HIS A 83 -5.22 26.41 16.21
CA HIS A 83 -4.45 26.32 14.95
C HIS A 83 -4.68 25.05 14.15
N ILE A 84 -5.91 24.52 14.18
CA ILE A 84 -6.29 23.30 13.45
C ILE A 84 -6.43 23.61 11.95
N ARG A 85 -6.06 22.65 11.07
CA ARG A 85 -6.20 22.79 9.63
C ARG A 85 -7.67 23.06 9.23
N ARG A 86 -7.89 23.94 8.24
CA ARG A 86 -9.21 24.47 7.85
C ARG A 86 -10.28 23.40 7.70
N TRP A 87 -10.04 22.38 6.90
CA TRP A 87 -11.05 21.35 6.63
C TRP A 87 -11.33 20.44 7.85
N LEU A 88 -10.30 20.17 8.65
CA LEU A 88 -10.46 19.44 9.89
C LEU A 88 -11.25 20.26 10.93
N ALA A 89 -11.02 21.57 11.01
CA ALA A 89 -11.74 22.45 11.90
C ALA A 89 -13.24 22.53 11.55
N ILE A 90 -13.59 22.58 10.27
CA ILE A 90 -14.99 22.52 9.80
C ILE A 90 -15.64 21.19 10.20
N GLY A 91 -14.99 20.06 9.91
CA GLY A 91 -15.50 18.74 10.27
C GLY A 91 -15.71 18.57 11.77
N LEU A 92 -14.73 18.98 12.58
CA LEU A 92 -14.82 18.89 14.06
C LEU A 92 -15.89 19.83 14.64
N ALA A 93 -16.06 21.02 14.09
CA ALA A 93 -17.12 21.93 14.55
C ALA A 93 -18.51 21.32 14.29
N LEU A 94 -18.73 20.77 13.09
CA LEU A 94 -19.99 20.07 12.75
C LEU A 94 -20.19 18.84 13.65
N GLU A 95 -19.17 18.01 13.84
CA GLU A 95 -19.24 16.83 14.71
C GLU A 95 -19.58 17.19 16.15
N THR A 96 -18.96 18.26 16.66
CA THR A 96 -19.23 18.78 18.02
C THR A 96 -20.69 19.18 18.19
N VAL A 97 -21.25 19.87 17.19
CA VAL A 97 -22.67 20.28 17.20
C VAL A 97 -23.60 19.06 17.09
N ILE A 98 -23.34 18.14 16.17
CA ILE A 98 -24.15 16.93 15.99
C ILE A 98 -24.14 16.07 17.27
N CYS A 99 -22.98 15.82 17.87
CA CYS A 99 -22.86 15.08 19.11
C CYS A 99 -23.59 15.77 20.29
N GLY A 100 -23.35 17.06 20.45
CA GLY A 100 -23.98 17.83 21.54
C GLY A 100 -25.48 17.88 21.40
N LEU A 101 -25.99 18.26 20.22
CA LEU A 101 -27.41 18.38 19.96
C LEU A 101 -28.16 17.04 20.05
N SER A 102 -27.61 15.98 19.44
CA SER A 102 -28.23 14.65 19.50
C SER A 102 -28.32 14.11 20.93
N ALA A 103 -27.26 14.30 21.73
CA ALA A 103 -27.23 13.87 23.12
C ALA A 103 -28.25 14.68 23.98
N ILE A 104 -28.33 15.98 23.79
CA ILE A 104 -29.31 16.83 24.52
C ILE A 104 -30.74 16.40 24.17
N LEU A 105 -31.06 16.23 22.90
CA LEU A 105 -32.39 15.79 22.47
C LEU A 105 -32.73 14.38 22.98
N PHE A 106 -31.75 13.49 23.01
CA PHE A 106 -31.91 12.16 23.59
C PHE A 106 -32.29 12.21 25.06
N TYR A 107 -31.54 12.95 25.90
CA TYR A 107 -31.83 13.07 27.34
C TYR A 107 -33.12 13.84 27.59
N ARG A 108 -33.46 14.81 26.74
CA ARG A 108 -34.75 15.52 26.80
C ARG A 108 -35.91 14.55 26.61
N SER A 109 -35.85 13.70 25.59
CA SER A 109 -36.89 12.70 25.31
C SER A 109 -36.96 11.64 26.41
N LEU A 110 -35.82 11.14 26.87
CA LEU A 110 -35.73 10.15 27.94
C LEU A 110 -36.36 10.67 29.23
N LEU A 111 -35.98 11.88 29.66
CA LEU A 111 -36.52 12.48 30.88
C LEU A 111 -38.00 12.85 30.73
N ALA A 112 -38.43 13.26 29.56
CA ALA A 112 -39.85 13.54 29.29
C ALA A 112 -40.73 12.27 29.43
N ILE A 113 -40.17 11.09 29.07
CA ILE A 113 -40.85 9.80 29.27
C ILE A 113 -40.85 9.42 30.74
N VAL A 114 -39.66 9.44 31.38
CA VAL A 114 -39.50 8.98 32.77
C VAL A 114 -40.29 9.86 33.77
N LEU A 115 -40.28 11.19 33.58
CA LEU A 115 -40.95 12.13 34.46
C LEU A 115 -42.38 12.43 34.03
N GLN A 116 -42.87 11.82 32.96
CA GLN A 116 -44.19 12.06 32.38
C GLN A 116 -44.51 13.53 32.10
N LYS A 117 -43.46 14.32 31.79
CA LYS A 117 -43.56 15.73 31.44
C LYS A 117 -43.59 15.93 29.92
N PRO A 118 -44.17 17.02 29.42
CA PRO A 118 -44.12 17.34 27.99
C PRO A 118 -42.68 17.71 27.58
N LEU A 119 -42.32 17.53 26.31
CA LEU A 119 -40.98 17.83 25.81
C LEU A 119 -40.56 19.31 25.98
N TYR A 120 -41.51 20.22 25.85
CA TYR A 120 -41.25 21.64 26.01
C TYR A 120 -40.90 22.03 27.46
N ALA A 121 -41.24 21.19 28.46
CA ALA A 121 -40.86 21.44 29.86
C ALA A 121 -39.34 21.43 30.09
N PHE A 122 -38.58 20.95 29.12
CA PHE A 122 -37.11 20.90 29.10
C PHE A 122 -36.58 21.93 28.11
N ASP A 123 -36.86 23.21 28.35
CA ASP A 123 -36.56 24.35 27.47
C ASP A 123 -35.13 24.83 27.46
N ASN A 124 -34.22 24.11 28.14
CA ASN A 124 -32.81 24.45 28.38
C ASN A 124 -32.57 25.71 29.23
N SER A 125 -33.62 26.31 29.82
CA SER A 125 -33.47 27.49 30.64
C SER A 125 -32.83 27.16 31.98
N ILE A 126 -31.61 27.65 32.18
CA ILE A 126 -30.89 27.56 33.48
C ILE A 126 -31.57 28.44 34.55
N LEU A 127 -32.31 29.44 34.10
CA LEU A 127 -33.03 30.38 34.98
C LEU A 127 -34.44 29.90 35.34
N SER A 128 -34.87 28.75 34.78
CA SER A 128 -36.17 28.13 35.07
C SER A 128 -36.31 27.80 36.57
N GLN A 129 -37.54 27.93 37.09
CA GLN A 129 -37.88 27.47 38.44
C GLN A 129 -37.88 25.93 38.54
N ASP A 130 -38.08 25.23 37.41
CA ASP A 130 -38.04 23.76 37.35
C ASP A 130 -36.59 23.28 37.30
N ILE A 131 -36.18 22.56 38.32
CA ILE A 131 -34.81 22.00 38.44
C ILE A 131 -34.48 21.00 37.34
N TRP A 132 -35.51 20.39 36.71
CA TRP A 132 -35.33 19.38 35.67
C TRP A 132 -35.12 20.00 34.28
N ALA A 133 -35.49 21.24 34.04
CA ALA A 133 -35.40 21.88 32.73
C ALA A 133 -33.99 21.88 32.14
N PRO A 134 -32.89 22.21 32.86
CA PRO A 134 -31.54 22.19 32.30
C PRO A 134 -30.84 20.83 32.35
N VAL A 135 -31.41 19.81 32.99
CA VAL A 135 -30.74 18.51 33.18
C VAL A 135 -30.36 17.83 31.86
N PRO A 136 -31.19 17.82 30.78
CA PRO A 136 -30.81 17.28 29.51
C PRO A 136 -29.52 17.89 28.92
N VAL A 137 -29.33 19.18 29.08
CA VAL A 137 -28.14 19.90 28.60
C VAL A 137 -26.91 19.45 29.36
N LEU A 138 -26.98 19.36 30.69
CA LEU A 138 -25.89 18.88 31.52
C LEU A 138 -25.45 17.46 31.17
N LEU A 139 -26.41 16.54 31.03
CA LEU A 139 -26.15 15.15 30.68
C LEU A 139 -25.63 15.03 29.23
N GLY A 140 -26.16 15.81 28.31
CA GLY A 140 -25.74 15.85 26.92
C GLY A 140 -24.28 16.29 26.74
N LEU A 141 -23.92 17.41 27.40
CA LEU A 141 -22.54 17.90 27.38
C LEU A 141 -21.56 16.93 28.05
N LEU A 142 -21.95 16.34 29.18
CA LEU A 142 -21.11 15.34 29.86
C LEU A 142 -20.89 14.08 29.01
N SER A 143 -21.93 13.57 28.40
CA SER A 143 -21.80 12.40 27.49
C SER A 143 -20.93 12.70 26.29
N GLY A 144 -21.04 13.90 25.71
CA GLY A 144 -20.17 14.37 24.63
C GLY A 144 -18.67 14.35 25.02
N TYR A 145 -18.34 14.79 26.23
CA TYR A 145 -16.97 14.70 26.76
C TYR A 145 -16.42 13.26 26.73
N PHE A 146 -17.21 12.30 27.24
CA PHE A 146 -16.78 10.89 27.26
C PHE A 146 -16.62 10.31 25.85
N VAL A 147 -17.51 10.67 24.92
CA VAL A 147 -17.42 10.27 23.52
C VAL A 147 -16.12 10.79 22.90
N PHE A 148 -15.84 12.08 22.98
CA PHE A 148 -14.63 12.68 22.39
C PHE A 148 -13.35 12.13 23.01
N ARG A 149 -13.31 11.96 24.34
CA ARG A 149 -12.16 11.37 25.02
C ARG A 149 -11.89 9.92 24.59
N ARG A 150 -12.97 9.13 24.40
CA ARG A 150 -12.84 7.75 23.90
C ARG A 150 -12.31 7.72 22.47
N TYR A 151 -12.78 8.61 21.61
CA TYR A 151 -12.30 8.69 20.22
C TYR A 151 -10.82 9.14 20.16
N ALA A 152 -10.40 10.05 20.99
CA ALA A 152 -9.02 10.51 21.04
C ALA A 152 -8.02 9.41 21.43
N ASN A 153 -8.45 8.44 22.27
CA ASN A 153 -7.60 7.36 22.80
C ASN A 153 -7.56 6.09 21.92
N THR A 154 -8.34 5.97 20.84
CA THR A 154 -8.43 4.73 20.05
C THR A 154 -7.31 4.62 19.02
N ARG A 155 -6.86 3.35 18.73
CA ARG A 155 -5.98 3.00 17.60
C ARG A 155 -6.50 3.51 16.23
N LYS A 156 -7.75 3.91 16.15
CA LYS A 156 -8.42 4.47 14.96
C LYS A 156 -7.93 5.88 14.57
N ARG A 157 -7.13 6.53 15.40
CA ARG A 157 -6.52 7.83 15.13
C ARG A 157 -5.74 7.87 13.82
N GLN A 158 -4.95 6.84 13.52
CA GLN A 158 -4.23 6.75 12.24
C GLN A 158 -5.20 6.63 11.05
N SER A 159 -6.23 5.81 11.18
CA SER A 159 -7.25 5.64 10.14
C SER A 159 -8.01 6.92 9.80
N MET A 160 -8.30 7.76 10.81
CA MET A 160 -8.91 9.07 10.60
C MET A 160 -8.00 10.05 9.83
N ARG A 161 -6.67 9.94 9.97
CA ARG A 161 -5.73 10.77 9.20
C ARG A 161 -5.77 10.47 7.70
N TYR A 162 -5.92 9.20 7.31
CA TYR A 162 -6.09 8.83 5.89
C TYR A 162 -7.34 9.46 5.28
N LEU A 163 -8.40 9.59 6.06
CA LEU A 163 -9.63 10.26 5.61
C LEU A 163 -9.41 11.74 5.25
N LEU A 164 -8.48 12.41 5.93
CA LEU A 164 -8.15 13.82 5.70
C LEU A 164 -7.32 14.05 4.44
N THR A 165 -6.73 13.00 3.85
CA THR A 165 -5.99 13.06 2.58
C THR A 165 -6.85 12.76 1.37
N GLY A 166 -8.02 12.11 1.55
CA GLY A 166 -8.93 11.71 0.49
C GLY A 166 -10.06 12.73 0.24
N GLY A 167 -9.95 13.55 -0.80
CA GLY A 167 -10.91 14.64 -1.06
C GLY A 167 -12.35 14.20 -1.38
N SER A 168 -12.59 13.01 -1.93
CA SER A 168 -13.94 12.50 -2.24
C SER A 168 -14.67 11.98 -1.02
N GLN A 169 -14.00 11.23 -0.17
CA GLN A 169 -14.54 10.68 1.07
C GLN A 169 -14.85 11.78 2.09
N LEU A 170 -14.02 12.82 2.13
CA LEU A 170 -14.28 13.97 2.98
C LEU A 170 -15.55 14.73 2.56
N ARG A 171 -15.79 14.88 1.25
CA ARG A 171 -17.04 15.48 0.72
C ARG A 171 -18.26 14.64 1.04
N PHE A 172 -18.17 13.32 0.88
CA PHE A 172 -19.25 12.40 1.26
C PHE A 172 -19.57 12.49 2.75
N LEU A 173 -18.56 12.47 3.61
CA LEU A 173 -18.75 12.60 5.06
C LEU A 173 -19.38 13.96 5.43
N ALA A 174 -18.91 15.05 4.82
CA ALA A 174 -19.48 16.38 5.03
C ALA A 174 -20.96 16.43 4.62
N ALA A 175 -21.33 15.81 3.51
CA ALA A 175 -22.74 15.71 3.09
C ALA A 175 -23.61 14.93 4.11
N CYS A 176 -23.09 13.80 4.63
CA CYS A 176 -23.75 13.04 5.69
C CYS A 176 -23.93 13.87 6.98
N MET A 177 -22.91 14.65 7.35
CA MET A 177 -22.95 15.54 8.53
C MET A 177 -23.99 16.66 8.36
N ILE A 178 -24.05 17.29 7.18
CA ILE A 178 -25.04 18.33 6.89
C ILE A 178 -26.45 17.73 6.94
N LEU A 179 -26.66 16.55 6.35
CA LEU A 179 -27.95 15.88 6.38
C LEU A 179 -28.38 15.52 7.81
N ALA A 180 -27.45 15.03 8.63
CA ALA A 180 -27.68 14.76 10.06
C ALA A 180 -28.06 16.02 10.83
N LEU A 181 -27.37 17.15 10.57
CA LEU A 181 -27.67 18.43 11.20
C LEU A 181 -29.05 18.96 10.80
N VAL A 182 -29.40 18.89 9.51
CA VAL A 182 -30.74 19.28 9.01
C VAL A 182 -31.83 18.46 9.68
N PHE A 183 -31.61 17.14 9.81
CA PHE A 183 -32.60 16.28 10.46
C PHE A 183 -32.73 16.58 11.96
N LEU A 184 -31.64 16.83 12.69
CA LEU A 184 -31.68 17.26 14.10
C LEU A 184 -32.36 18.62 14.24
N ALA A 185 -32.13 19.53 13.30
CA ALA A 185 -32.80 20.81 13.22
C ALA A 185 -34.32 20.67 13.11
N MET A 186 -34.75 19.84 12.20
CA MET A 186 -36.18 19.58 11.99
C MET A 186 -36.79 18.94 13.24
N GLN A 187 -36.09 18.02 13.89
CA GLN A 187 -36.55 17.45 15.17
C GLN A 187 -36.71 18.53 16.25
N ALA A 188 -35.68 19.35 16.47
CA ALA A 188 -35.75 20.41 17.50
C ALA A 188 -36.90 21.40 17.22
N TYR A 189 -37.10 21.82 15.97
CA TYR A 189 -38.15 22.71 15.54
C TYR A 189 -39.56 22.14 15.81
N LEU A 190 -39.80 20.86 15.45
CA LEU A 190 -41.09 20.18 15.67
C LEU A 190 -41.47 20.14 17.17
N TYR A 191 -40.50 20.06 18.07
CA TYR A 191 -40.78 19.99 19.52
C TYR A 191 -40.96 21.35 20.17
N GLU A 192 -40.38 22.42 19.61
CA GLU A 192 -40.54 23.79 20.15
C GLU A 192 -41.91 24.37 19.82
N ASN A 193 -42.48 24.04 18.66
CA ASN A 193 -43.67 24.69 18.15
C ASN A 193 -45.03 23.95 18.40
N ASN A 194 -45.00 22.70 18.88
CA ASN A 194 -46.26 21.91 19.05
C ASN A 194 -46.55 21.58 20.51
N GLY A 195 -47.05 22.54 21.27
CA GLY A 195 -47.37 22.37 22.69
C GLY A 195 -48.30 21.19 23.02
N GLN A 196 -49.28 20.85 22.17
CA GLN A 196 -50.20 19.75 22.42
C GLN A 196 -49.66 18.39 22.09
N THR A 197 -48.89 18.25 20.99
CA THR A 197 -48.28 16.97 20.54
C THR A 197 -47.06 16.59 21.37
N SER A 198 -46.42 17.53 22.04
CA SER A 198 -45.19 17.30 22.82
C SER A 198 -45.37 16.43 24.08
N ASN A 199 -46.61 16.16 24.47
CA ASN A 199 -46.94 15.24 25.56
C ASN A 199 -47.31 13.83 25.12
N ASP A 200 -47.53 13.60 23.83
CA ASP A 200 -47.84 12.28 23.31
C ASP A 200 -46.64 11.31 23.42
N ILE A 201 -46.93 10.11 23.90
CA ILE A 201 -45.87 9.07 24.11
C ILE A 201 -45.20 8.65 22.79
N HIS A 202 -45.96 8.60 21.68
CA HIS A 202 -45.42 8.24 20.36
C HIS A 202 -44.41 9.29 19.88
N THR A 203 -44.69 10.56 20.08
CA THR A 203 -43.79 11.68 19.76
C THR A 203 -42.50 11.61 20.59
N LYS A 204 -42.61 11.32 21.89
CA LYS A 204 -41.45 11.16 22.78
C LYS A 204 -40.58 9.96 22.37
N LEU A 205 -41.19 8.82 22.08
CA LEU A 205 -40.49 7.62 21.61
C LEU A 205 -39.84 7.84 20.24
N TRP A 206 -40.56 8.49 19.32
CA TRP A 206 -40.00 8.84 18.02
C TRP A 206 -38.77 9.73 18.15
N SER A 207 -38.82 10.75 18.97
CA SER A 207 -37.67 11.60 19.26
C SER A 207 -36.48 10.81 19.83
N LEU A 208 -36.73 9.96 20.83
CA LEU A 208 -35.71 9.15 21.48
C LEU A 208 -35.01 8.24 20.45
N VAL A 209 -35.80 7.54 19.63
CA VAL A 209 -35.29 6.61 18.61
C VAL A 209 -34.50 7.36 17.53
N SER A 210 -35.04 8.48 17.04
CA SER A 210 -34.39 9.32 16.04
C SER A 210 -33.01 9.81 16.48
N CYS A 211 -32.89 10.25 17.73
CA CYS A 211 -31.62 10.70 18.31
C CYS A 211 -30.57 9.60 18.45
N LEU A 212 -30.97 8.31 18.45
CA LEU A 212 -30.06 7.16 18.38
C LEU A 212 -29.64 6.84 16.96
N TYR A 213 -30.59 6.90 16.00
CA TYR A 213 -30.30 6.57 14.59
C TYR A 213 -29.30 7.53 13.96
N ILE A 214 -29.34 8.81 14.28
CA ILE A 214 -28.46 9.82 13.67
C ILE A 214 -26.99 9.56 14.00
N PRO A 215 -26.56 9.45 15.29
CA PRO A 215 -25.18 9.13 15.59
C PRO A 215 -24.74 7.77 15.05
N LEU A 216 -25.61 6.77 15.06
CA LEU A 216 -25.31 5.43 14.50
C LEU A 216 -25.09 5.49 12.98
N GLY A 217 -25.96 6.20 12.25
CA GLY A 217 -25.80 6.41 10.81
C GLY A 217 -24.52 7.17 10.46
N TYR A 218 -24.20 8.21 11.24
CA TYR A 218 -22.94 8.95 11.09
C TYR A 218 -21.72 8.09 11.39
N LEU A 219 -21.74 7.29 12.45
CA LEU A 219 -20.67 6.36 12.78
C LEU A 219 -20.44 5.32 11.67
N PHE A 220 -21.52 4.84 11.06
CA PHE A 220 -21.45 3.94 9.93
C PHE A 220 -20.82 4.63 8.69
N ALA A 221 -21.28 5.85 8.36
CA ALA A 221 -20.73 6.65 7.27
C ALA A 221 -19.24 6.96 7.49
N LEU A 222 -18.85 7.32 8.71
CA LEU A 222 -17.47 7.56 9.09
C LEU A 222 -16.62 6.29 8.92
N ARG A 223 -17.11 5.16 9.37
CA ARG A 223 -16.44 3.87 9.24
C ARG A 223 -16.24 3.47 7.78
N TYR A 224 -17.27 3.64 6.97
CA TYR A 224 -17.21 3.39 5.53
C TYR A 224 -16.19 4.31 4.84
N ALA A 225 -16.24 5.61 5.11
CA ALA A 225 -15.30 6.58 4.52
C ALA A 225 -13.83 6.28 4.89
N ILE A 226 -13.57 5.89 6.15
CA ILE A 226 -12.24 5.45 6.60
C ILE A 226 -11.79 4.20 5.85
N GLN A 227 -12.66 3.21 5.72
CA GLN A 227 -12.33 1.94 5.05
C GLN A 227 -11.99 2.15 3.58
N VAL A 228 -12.77 2.94 2.86
CA VAL A 228 -12.51 3.29 1.46
C VAL A 228 -11.21 4.07 1.31
N SER A 229 -10.92 5.02 2.21
CA SER A 229 -9.66 5.77 2.19
C SER A 229 -8.43 4.90 2.41
N ILE A 230 -8.51 3.91 3.32
CA ILE A 230 -7.42 2.95 3.54
C ILE A 230 -7.21 2.07 2.31
N LEU A 231 -8.28 1.56 1.70
CA LEU A 231 -8.20 0.74 0.49
C LEU A 231 -7.57 1.51 -0.69
N SER A 232 -7.99 2.76 -0.89
CA SER A 232 -7.38 3.63 -1.91
C SER A 232 -5.90 3.83 -1.66
N TYR A 233 -5.50 4.16 -0.43
CA TYR A 233 -4.09 4.34 -0.07
C TYR A 233 -3.26 3.06 -0.28
N MET A 234 -3.79 1.90 0.10
CA MET A 234 -3.12 0.61 -0.13
C MET A 234 -2.97 0.29 -1.62
N SER A 235 -3.98 0.63 -2.43
CA SER A 235 -3.92 0.48 -3.89
C SER A 235 -2.80 1.34 -4.49
N ASP A 236 -2.71 2.61 -4.10
CA ASP A 236 -1.68 3.52 -4.58
C ASP A 236 -0.26 3.05 -4.17
N CYS A 237 -0.10 2.58 -2.93
CA CYS A 237 1.16 2.01 -2.47
C CYS A 237 1.57 0.75 -3.25
N ASN A 238 0.60 -0.13 -3.57
CA ASN A 238 0.87 -1.34 -4.35
C ASN A 238 1.34 -1.01 -5.77
N VAL A 239 0.73 0.00 -6.42
CA VAL A 239 1.15 0.45 -7.75
C VAL A 239 2.60 0.98 -7.73
N ILE A 240 2.95 1.81 -6.76
CA ILE A 240 4.31 2.36 -6.61
C ILE A 240 5.32 1.24 -6.36
N MET A 241 4.98 0.28 -5.49
CA MET A 241 5.85 -0.85 -5.17
C MET A 241 6.09 -1.75 -6.39
N GLN A 242 5.06 -1.98 -7.19
CA GLN A 242 5.16 -2.77 -8.42
C GLN A 242 6.06 -2.10 -9.45
N GLN A 243 5.93 -0.78 -9.63
CA GLN A 243 6.82 -0.01 -10.52
C GLN A 243 8.29 -0.04 -10.06
N ASP A 244 8.55 -0.01 -8.76
CA ASP A 244 9.94 -0.12 -8.24
C ASP A 244 10.54 -1.52 -8.46
N LEU A 245 9.73 -2.57 -8.30
CA LEU A 245 10.15 -3.95 -8.61
C LEU A 245 10.47 -4.13 -10.09
N ASP A 246 9.61 -3.63 -10.99
CA ASP A 246 9.84 -3.70 -12.44
C ASP A 246 11.09 -2.92 -12.86
N ARG A 247 11.35 -1.78 -12.21
CA ARG A 247 12.58 -1.01 -12.46
C ARG A 247 13.82 -1.80 -12.05
N ARG A 248 13.84 -2.37 -10.84
CA ARG A 248 14.97 -3.17 -10.34
C ARG A 248 15.24 -4.39 -11.21
N ALA A 249 14.18 -5.09 -11.67
CA ALA A 249 14.32 -6.23 -12.56
C ALA A 249 15.01 -5.84 -13.88
N ARG A 250 14.65 -4.69 -14.47
CA ARG A 250 15.31 -4.19 -15.69
C ARG A 250 16.75 -3.74 -15.44
N GLU A 251 17.04 -3.13 -14.30
CA GLU A 251 18.40 -2.75 -13.92
C GLU A 251 19.29 -3.98 -13.72
N GLU A 252 18.75 -5.06 -13.12
CA GLU A 252 19.44 -6.34 -12.95
C GLU A 252 19.68 -7.03 -14.29
N GLU A 253 18.68 -7.07 -15.17
CA GLU A 253 18.79 -7.62 -16.52
C GLU A 253 19.85 -6.88 -17.34
N ALA A 254 19.86 -5.54 -17.31
CA ALA A 254 20.86 -4.72 -17.97
C ALA A 254 22.28 -4.93 -17.41
N LEU A 255 22.42 -5.19 -16.11
CA LEU A 255 23.70 -5.53 -15.52
C LEU A 255 24.20 -6.91 -15.98
N LEU A 256 23.32 -7.90 -16.05
CA LEU A 256 23.64 -9.24 -16.57
C LEU A 256 24.07 -9.18 -18.04
N GLU A 257 23.48 -8.32 -18.86
CA GLU A 257 23.88 -8.10 -20.26
C GLU A 257 25.30 -7.51 -20.41
N THR A 258 25.84 -6.86 -19.38
CA THR A 258 27.22 -6.31 -19.41
C THR A 258 28.30 -7.33 -19.08
N ILE A 259 27.94 -8.54 -18.64
CA ILE A 259 28.89 -9.59 -18.32
C ILE A 259 29.37 -10.26 -19.64
N GLU A 260 30.58 -9.91 -20.06
CA GLU A 260 31.16 -10.44 -21.31
C GLU A 260 31.63 -11.90 -21.20
N VAL A 261 31.97 -12.36 -20.00
CA VAL A 261 32.63 -13.64 -19.74
C VAL A 261 31.84 -14.48 -18.77
N ASP A 262 31.66 -15.76 -19.05
CA ASP A 262 31.04 -16.74 -18.16
C ASP A 262 31.97 -17.02 -16.95
N GLU A 263 31.49 -16.79 -15.73
CA GLU A 263 32.27 -16.89 -14.48
C GLU A 263 32.81 -18.31 -14.22
N LEU A 264 32.10 -19.35 -14.66
CA LEU A 264 32.51 -20.73 -14.42
C LEU A 264 33.61 -21.16 -15.37
N THR A 265 33.48 -20.82 -16.65
CA THR A 265 34.31 -21.38 -17.73
C THR A 265 35.35 -20.41 -18.26
N GLY A 266 35.21 -19.11 -17.99
CA GLY A 266 36.13 -18.08 -18.46
C GLY A 266 36.08 -17.76 -19.95
N VAL A 267 35.20 -18.41 -20.72
CA VAL A 267 34.93 -18.07 -22.12
C VAL A 267 33.81 -17.02 -22.21
N LEU A 268 33.54 -16.50 -23.40
CA LEU A 268 32.48 -15.51 -23.59
C LEU A 268 31.09 -16.04 -23.18
N THR A 269 30.22 -15.16 -22.72
CA THR A 269 28.80 -15.48 -22.56
C THR A 269 28.15 -15.68 -23.93
N ARG A 270 26.99 -16.33 -23.98
CA ARG A 270 26.21 -16.53 -25.21
C ARG A 270 25.96 -15.21 -25.94
N LEU A 271 25.54 -14.17 -25.23
CA LEU A 271 25.19 -12.87 -25.83
C LEU A 271 26.41 -12.22 -26.49
N THR A 272 27.51 -12.12 -25.76
CA THR A 272 28.77 -11.53 -26.26
C THR A 272 29.35 -12.37 -27.40
N GLY A 273 29.30 -13.72 -27.29
CA GLY A 273 29.76 -14.63 -28.34
C GLY A 273 28.98 -14.47 -29.64
N GLN A 274 27.65 -14.47 -29.58
CA GLN A 274 26.80 -14.24 -30.76
C GLN A 274 27.07 -12.88 -31.41
N GLN A 275 27.20 -11.82 -30.61
CA GLN A 275 27.49 -10.48 -31.13
C GLN A 275 28.83 -10.49 -31.92
N ARG A 276 29.90 -11.04 -31.34
CA ARG A 276 31.21 -11.09 -31.99
C ARG A 276 31.21 -11.96 -33.26
N ILE A 277 30.42 -13.06 -33.27
CA ILE A 277 30.25 -13.88 -34.44
C ILE A 277 29.54 -13.15 -35.58
N LEU A 278 28.49 -12.39 -35.25
CA LEU A 278 27.76 -11.59 -36.21
C LEU A 278 28.62 -10.44 -36.78
N GLU A 279 29.44 -9.78 -35.94
CA GLU A 279 30.40 -8.78 -36.37
C GLU A 279 31.44 -9.36 -37.36
N ALA A 280 31.96 -10.56 -37.06
CA ALA A 280 32.90 -11.27 -37.96
C ALA A 280 32.25 -11.67 -39.29
N PHE A 281 30.99 -12.05 -39.28
CA PHE A 281 30.23 -12.37 -40.48
C PHE A 281 29.97 -11.13 -41.37
N GLN A 282 29.60 -9.99 -40.76
CA GLN A 282 29.38 -8.74 -41.49
C GLN A 282 30.66 -8.25 -42.19
N ALA A 283 31.83 -8.60 -41.66
CA ALA A 283 33.11 -8.27 -42.29
C ALA A 283 33.42 -9.12 -43.53
N HIS A 284 32.47 -9.92 -44.05
CA HIS A 284 32.57 -10.80 -45.22
C HIS A 284 33.76 -11.77 -45.19
N GLN A 285 34.15 -12.25 -44.03
CA GLN A 285 35.21 -13.24 -43.86
C GLN A 285 34.61 -14.65 -43.99
N GLN A 286 35.36 -15.56 -44.57
CA GLN A 286 35.04 -16.98 -44.54
C GLN A 286 34.95 -17.42 -43.06
N LEU A 287 33.89 -18.15 -42.69
CA LEU A 287 33.60 -18.49 -41.31
C LEU A 287 33.01 -19.87 -41.20
N CYS A 288 33.44 -20.66 -40.21
CA CYS A 288 32.78 -21.91 -39.84
C CYS A 288 32.26 -21.78 -38.40
N LEU A 289 30.97 -22.13 -38.19
CA LEU A 289 30.38 -22.31 -36.87
C LEU A 289 30.57 -23.75 -36.40
N CYS A 290 30.84 -23.94 -35.12
CA CYS A 290 30.92 -25.24 -34.48
C CYS A 290 30.06 -25.24 -33.20
N MET A 291 29.01 -26.06 -33.18
CA MET A 291 28.23 -26.36 -31.98
C MET A 291 28.86 -27.54 -31.27
N VAL A 292 29.00 -27.46 -29.96
CA VAL A 292 29.62 -28.47 -29.09
C VAL A 292 28.69 -28.73 -27.91
N ASP A 293 28.53 -30.00 -27.55
CA ASP A 293 27.77 -30.44 -26.38
C ASP A 293 28.61 -31.45 -25.56
N LEU A 294 28.56 -31.35 -24.24
CA LEU A 294 29.31 -32.24 -23.33
C LEU A 294 28.49 -33.50 -23.04
N ASP A 295 28.98 -34.64 -23.57
CA ASP A 295 28.32 -35.91 -23.33
C ASP A 295 28.44 -36.37 -21.90
N GLY A 296 27.33 -36.82 -21.30
CA GLY A 296 27.34 -37.39 -19.95
C GLY A 296 27.51 -36.43 -18.77
N LEU A 297 27.47 -35.11 -18.96
CA LEU A 297 27.62 -34.14 -17.87
C LEU A 297 26.57 -34.37 -16.75
N LYS A 298 25.35 -34.70 -17.14
CA LYS A 298 24.30 -35.01 -16.16
C LYS A 298 24.66 -36.25 -15.31
N TYR A 299 25.18 -37.28 -15.94
CA TYR A 299 25.62 -38.48 -15.23
C TYR A 299 26.75 -38.17 -14.22
N ILE A 300 27.72 -37.36 -14.64
CA ILE A 300 28.81 -36.89 -13.75
C ILE A 300 28.25 -36.09 -12.56
N ASN A 301 27.35 -35.17 -12.82
CA ASN A 301 26.70 -34.39 -11.76
C ASN A 301 25.95 -35.27 -10.75
N ASP A 302 25.18 -36.25 -11.26
CA ASP A 302 24.34 -37.10 -10.44
C ASP A 302 25.14 -38.13 -9.62
N HIS A 303 26.30 -38.62 -10.12
CA HIS A 303 27.10 -39.67 -9.47
C HIS A 303 28.36 -39.17 -8.76
N LEU A 304 29.02 -38.13 -9.31
CA LEU A 304 30.28 -37.59 -8.77
C LEU A 304 30.10 -36.21 -8.13
N GLY A 305 28.90 -35.61 -8.30
CA GLY A 305 28.55 -34.32 -7.75
C GLY A 305 28.88 -33.14 -8.64
N HIS A 306 28.23 -32.01 -8.39
CA HIS A 306 28.33 -30.80 -9.21
C HIS A 306 29.75 -30.23 -9.32
N LYS A 307 30.62 -30.44 -8.32
CA LYS A 307 32.01 -30.01 -8.37
C LYS A 307 32.81 -30.68 -9.50
N GLU A 308 32.57 -31.95 -9.75
CA GLU A 308 33.21 -32.66 -10.85
C GLU A 308 32.60 -32.29 -12.20
N GLY A 309 31.29 -32.01 -12.26
CA GLY A 309 30.67 -31.41 -13.43
C GLY A 309 31.21 -30.03 -13.79
N ASP A 310 31.40 -29.17 -12.79
CA ASP A 310 32.07 -27.88 -12.96
C ASP A 310 33.50 -28.00 -13.44
N ARG A 311 34.24 -29.00 -12.94
CA ARG A 311 35.61 -29.31 -13.38
C ARG A 311 35.60 -29.76 -14.84
N TYR A 312 34.65 -30.59 -15.23
CA TYR A 312 34.49 -31.02 -16.65
C TYR A 312 34.22 -29.79 -17.56
N LEU A 313 33.26 -28.93 -17.18
CA LEU A 313 32.97 -27.70 -17.92
C LEU A 313 34.20 -26.80 -18.09
N ARG A 314 34.97 -26.56 -17.01
CA ARG A 314 36.18 -25.76 -17.07
C ARG A 314 37.24 -26.38 -17.96
N THR A 315 37.49 -27.70 -17.83
CA THR A 315 38.48 -28.39 -18.62
C THR A 315 38.17 -28.34 -20.12
N VAL A 316 36.92 -28.57 -20.50
CA VAL A 316 36.50 -28.45 -21.90
C VAL A 316 36.64 -27.03 -22.42
N ALA A 317 36.16 -26.04 -21.64
CA ALA A 317 36.28 -24.64 -22.02
C ALA A 317 37.76 -24.20 -22.23
N GLU A 318 38.67 -24.64 -21.39
CA GLU A 318 40.14 -24.40 -21.55
C GLU A 318 40.67 -25.00 -22.84
N ILE A 319 40.32 -26.25 -23.16
CA ILE A 319 40.75 -26.91 -24.39
C ILE A 319 40.14 -26.23 -25.63
N LEU A 320 38.85 -25.87 -25.60
CA LEU A 320 38.19 -25.12 -26.66
C LEU A 320 38.83 -23.74 -26.87
N ALA A 321 39.14 -23.03 -25.81
CA ALA A 321 39.80 -21.72 -25.87
C ALA A 321 41.21 -21.84 -26.47
N GLN A 322 41.97 -22.92 -26.16
CA GLN A 322 43.28 -23.16 -26.70
C GLN A 322 43.25 -23.49 -28.21
N CYS A 323 42.17 -24.11 -28.72
CA CYS A 323 42.03 -24.37 -30.13
C CYS A 323 41.67 -23.13 -30.95
N CYS A 324 41.20 -22.07 -30.29
CA CYS A 324 40.81 -20.78 -30.87
C CYS A 324 42.00 -19.82 -30.94
N ARG A 325 42.16 -19.13 -32.08
CA ARG A 325 43.17 -18.09 -32.23
C ARG A 325 42.70 -16.82 -31.50
N GLN A 326 43.55 -16.39 -30.57
CA GLN A 326 43.23 -15.22 -29.75
C GLN A 326 42.97 -13.98 -30.60
N GLY A 327 41.91 -13.24 -30.30
CA GLY A 327 41.50 -12.03 -31.02
C GLY A 327 40.98 -12.24 -32.43
N LYS A 328 40.83 -13.47 -32.90
CA LYS A 328 40.34 -13.79 -34.23
C LYS A 328 39.16 -14.78 -34.24
N ASP A 329 39.32 -15.89 -33.54
CA ASP A 329 38.25 -16.88 -33.40
C ASP A 329 37.43 -16.58 -32.15
N VAL A 330 36.19 -17.06 -32.12
CA VAL A 330 35.26 -16.82 -30.98
C VAL A 330 34.95 -18.17 -30.34
N VAL A 331 34.94 -18.21 -29.00
CA VAL A 331 34.39 -19.32 -28.21
C VAL A 331 33.50 -18.75 -27.12
N CYS A 332 32.28 -19.27 -26.98
CA CYS A 332 31.34 -18.85 -25.94
C CYS A 332 30.59 -20.06 -25.37
N ARG A 333 30.13 -19.94 -24.15
CA ARG A 333 29.20 -20.86 -23.52
C ARG A 333 27.79 -20.51 -24.00
N TYR A 334 27.18 -21.42 -24.78
CA TYR A 334 25.91 -21.18 -25.43
C TYR A 334 24.72 -21.61 -24.57
N GLY A 335 24.88 -22.69 -23.82
CA GLY A 335 23.90 -23.25 -22.89
C GLY A 335 24.55 -23.80 -21.62
N GLY A 336 23.84 -24.67 -20.90
CA GLY A 336 24.37 -25.29 -19.67
C GLY A 336 25.64 -26.13 -19.94
N ASP A 337 25.59 -27.02 -20.89
CA ASP A 337 26.61 -27.96 -21.38
C ASP A 337 27.02 -27.73 -22.84
N GLU A 338 26.53 -26.64 -23.44
CA GLU A 338 26.72 -26.32 -24.85
C GLU A 338 27.71 -25.18 -25.04
N PHE A 339 28.60 -25.31 -26.02
CA PHE A 339 29.52 -24.25 -26.43
C PHE A 339 29.37 -23.99 -27.94
N LEU A 340 29.54 -22.72 -28.30
CA LEU A 340 29.54 -22.29 -29.70
C LEU A 340 30.90 -21.67 -30.02
N LEU A 341 31.51 -22.15 -31.12
CA LEU A 341 32.77 -21.64 -31.65
C LEU A 341 32.57 -21.06 -33.05
N ALA A 342 33.36 -20.04 -33.37
CA ALA A 342 33.45 -19.53 -34.73
C ALA A 342 34.91 -19.47 -35.17
N PHE A 343 35.24 -20.17 -36.22
CA PHE A 343 36.59 -20.18 -36.81
C PHE A 343 36.61 -19.20 -37.99
N VAL A 344 37.10 -17.99 -37.73
CA VAL A 344 37.09 -16.90 -38.72
C VAL A 344 38.23 -17.06 -39.73
N GLY A 345 37.87 -17.03 -41.02
CA GLY A 345 38.83 -17.24 -42.13
C GLY A 345 39.32 -18.69 -42.24
N ALA A 346 38.56 -19.65 -41.68
CA ALA A 346 38.87 -21.08 -41.83
C ALA A 346 37.82 -21.72 -42.74
N GLY A 347 38.25 -22.63 -43.62
CA GLY A 347 37.34 -23.51 -44.35
C GLY A 347 36.95 -24.75 -43.54
N LEU A 348 35.92 -25.46 -43.97
CA LEU A 348 35.29 -26.59 -43.26
C LEU A 348 36.33 -27.66 -42.84
N SER A 349 37.21 -28.10 -43.75
CA SER A 349 38.23 -29.11 -43.46
C SER A 349 39.22 -28.68 -42.33
N ASN A 350 39.61 -27.41 -42.33
CA ASN A 350 40.48 -26.87 -41.27
C ASN A 350 39.77 -26.82 -39.91
N ALA A 351 38.52 -26.39 -39.91
CA ALA A 351 37.70 -26.34 -38.67
C ALA A 351 37.49 -27.76 -38.09
N GLN A 352 37.16 -28.72 -38.93
CA GLN A 352 37.03 -30.14 -38.54
C GLN A 352 38.32 -30.74 -38.02
N GLN A 353 39.45 -30.47 -38.65
CA GLN A 353 40.78 -30.91 -38.17
C GLN A 353 41.08 -30.34 -36.77
N ARG A 354 40.76 -29.07 -36.52
CA ARG A 354 40.94 -28.45 -35.22
C ARG A 354 40.07 -29.08 -34.14
N MET A 355 38.80 -29.43 -34.48
CA MET A 355 37.91 -30.12 -33.56
C MET A 355 38.33 -31.55 -33.26
N THR A 356 38.90 -32.27 -34.27
CA THR A 356 39.52 -33.58 -34.03
C THR A 356 40.67 -33.48 -33.03
N ALA A 357 41.54 -32.49 -33.17
CA ALA A 357 42.61 -32.25 -32.18
C ALA A 357 42.08 -31.92 -30.77
N VAL A 358 40.91 -31.25 -30.68
CA VAL A 358 40.24 -30.99 -29.37
C VAL A 358 39.78 -32.30 -28.74
N THR A 359 39.16 -33.21 -29.50
CA THR A 359 38.71 -34.53 -29.01
C THR A 359 39.91 -35.39 -28.55
N ASP A 360 40.99 -35.38 -29.30
CA ASP A 360 42.20 -36.12 -28.96
C ASP A 360 42.83 -35.59 -27.65
N THR A 361 42.89 -34.25 -27.50
CA THR A 361 43.40 -33.61 -26.29
C THR A 361 42.48 -33.89 -25.09
N LEU A 362 41.18 -33.85 -25.29
CA LEU A 362 40.22 -34.17 -24.25
C LEU A 362 40.33 -35.63 -23.77
N ALA A 363 40.54 -36.57 -24.69
CA ALA A 363 40.74 -37.98 -24.36
C ALA A 363 42.02 -38.23 -23.51
N ILE A 364 43.07 -37.46 -23.77
CA ILE A 364 44.30 -37.49 -22.93
C ILE A 364 44.00 -36.92 -21.55
N ARG A 365 43.38 -35.74 -21.50
CA ARG A 365 43.04 -35.07 -20.19
C ARG A 365 42.09 -35.93 -19.39
N ALA A 366 41.11 -36.55 -19.97
CA ALA A 366 40.15 -37.46 -19.33
C ALA A 366 40.86 -38.57 -18.53
N LYS A 367 41.92 -39.15 -19.14
CA LYS A 367 42.75 -40.18 -18.47
C LYS A 367 43.61 -39.62 -17.36
N GLU A 368 44.18 -38.42 -17.52
CA GLU A 368 45.02 -37.77 -16.51
C GLU A 368 44.27 -37.43 -15.24
N ILE A 369 43.03 -37.01 -15.35
CA ILE A 369 42.19 -36.55 -14.22
C ILE A 369 41.18 -37.59 -13.73
N ASP A 370 41.19 -38.77 -14.33
CA ASP A 370 40.30 -39.92 -14.06
C ASP A 370 38.80 -39.53 -14.10
N LEU A 371 38.45 -38.74 -15.12
CA LEU A 371 37.06 -38.26 -15.33
C LEU A 371 36.65 -38.61 -16.77
N PRO A 372 35.52 -39.32 -16.96
CA PRO A 372 35.07 -39.71 -18.32
C PRO A 372 34.50 -38.47 -19.03
N MET A 373 35.32 -37.82 -19.85
CA MET A 373 34.99 -36.62 -20.59
C MET A 373 34.92 -36.93 -22.07
N VAL A 374 33.76 -36.68 -22.67
CA VAL A 374 33.47 -36.87 -24.11
C VAL A 374 32.64 -35.69 -24.59
N LEU A 375 32.89 -35.18 -25.77
CA LEU A 375 32.07 -34.17 -26.40
C LEU A 375 31.60 -34.57 -27.78
N SER A 376 30.42 -34.11 -28.15
CA SER A 376 29.86 -34.18 -29.46
C SER A 376 29.90 -32.82 -30.14
N TYR A 377 30.23 -32.74 -31.40
CA TYR A 377 30.29 -31.47 -32.11
C TYR A 377 29.81 -31.60 -33.57
N GLY A 378 29.33 -30.47 -34.13
CA GLY A 378 29.02 -30.33 -35.53
C GLY A 378 29.59 -29.05 -36.10
N VAL A 379 30.14 -29.07 -37.30
CA VAL A 379 30.81 -27.93 -37.95
C VAL A 379 30.12 -27.57 -39.24
N ALA A 380 29.61 -26.39 -39.38
CA ALA A 380 28.98 -25.87 -40.58
C ALA A 380 29.74 -24.65 -41.12
N GLN A 381 30.07 -24.67 -42.40
CA GLN A 381 30.64 -23.52 -43.09
C GLN A 381 29.51 -22.55 -43.44
N TRP A 382 29.72 -21.26 -43.15
CA TRP A 382 28.77 -20.21 -43.50
C TRP A 382 28.88 -19.85 -44.98
N GLU A 383 27.76 -19.93 -45.70
CA GLU A 383 27.70 -19.62 -47.12
C GLU A 383 27.10 -18.23 -47.38
N PRO A 384 27.50 -17.55 -48.45
CA PRO A 384 26.95 -16.26 -48.78
C PRO A 384 25.43 -16.23 -48.90
N GLY A 385 24.77 -15.38 -48.16
CA GLY A 385 23.29 -15.22 -48.14
C GLY A 385 22.55 -16.02 -47.09
N GLU A 386 23.24 -16.89 -46.32
CA GLU A 386 22.62 -17.58 -45.19
C GLU A 386 22.48 -16.66 -43.97
N SER A 387 21.44 -16.90 -43.15
CA SER A 387 21.32 -16.28 -41.83
C SER A 387 22.17 -17.02 -40.79
N PHE A 388 22.45 -16.37 -39.69
CA PHE A 388 23.13 -16.99 -38.56
C PHE A 388 22.38 -18.22 -38.05
N GLU A 389 21.07 -18.14 -37.96
CA GLU A 389 20.20 -19.22 -37.50
C GLU A 389 20.30 -20.46 -38.41
N THR A 390 20.35 -20.25 -39.72
CA THR A 390 20.45 -21.37 -40.71
C THR A 390 21.76 -22.14 -40.54
N VAL A 391 22.87 -21.43 -40.39
CA VAL A 391 24.19 -22.09 -40.23
C VAL A 391 24.30 -22.75 -38.84
N LEU A 392 23.76 -22.11 -37.81
CA LEU A 392 23.71 -22.67 -36.48
C LEU A 392 22.89 -23.99 -36.46
N GLU A 393 21.75 -24.01 -37.14
CA GLU A 393 20.89 -25.19 -37.25
C GLU A 393 21.58 -26.35 -37.94
N ARG A 394 22.37 -26.10 -39.01
CA ARG A 394 23.19 -27.11 -39.66
C ARG A 394 24.28 -27.66 -38.74
N ALA A 395 24.96 -26.79 -37.99
CA ALA A 395 25.97 -27.22 -37.04
C ALA A 395 25.34 -28.07 -35.90
N ASP A 396 24.17 -27.67 -35.41
CA ASP A 396 23.43 -28.40 -34.37
C ASP A 396 22.99 -29.80 -34.87
N GLN A 397 22.47 -29.90 -36.09
CA GLN A 397 22.07 -31.20 -36.70
C GLN A 397 23.27 -32.15 -36.78
N GLU A 398 24.44 -31.68 -37.20
CA GLU A 398 25.65 -32.51 -37.26
C GLU A 398 26.12 -32.92 -35.84
N MET A 399 26.08 -32.02 -34.87
CA MET A 399 26.38 -32.31 -33.46
C MET A 399 25.44 -33.39 -32.93
N TYR A 400 24.13 -33.27 -33.18
CA TYR A 400 23.14 -34.22 -32.71
C TYR A 400 23.33 -35.61 -33.35
N ALA A 401 23.75 -35.69 -34.64
CA ALA A 401 24.08 -36.94 -35.29
C ALA A 401 25.28 -37.65 -34.62
N MET A 402 26.35 -36.89 -34.30
CA MET A 402 27.49 -37.41 -33.54
C MET A 402 27.10 -37.86 -32.12
N LYS A 403 26.28 -37.07 -31.43
CA LYS A 403 25.77 -37.39 -30.08
C LYS A 403 24.96 -38.68 -30.08
N SER A 404 24.18 -38.92 -31.15
CA SER A 404 23.39 -40.14 -31.30
C SER A 404 24.27 -41.36 -31.50
N GLN A 405 25.39 -41.24 -32.24
CA GLN A 405 26.38 -42.31 -32.38
C GLN A 405 27.10 -42.63 -31.08
N HIS A 406 27.57 -41.61 -30.34
CA HIS A 406 28.18 -41.80 -29.02
C HIS A 406 27.23 -42.49 -28.04
N LYS A 407 25.93 -42.12 -28.04
CA LYS A 407 24.94 -42.79 -27.19
C LYS A 407 24.73 -44.26 -27.54
N ALA A 408 24.88 -44.63 -28.80
CA ALA A 408 24.76 -46.02 -29.23
C ALA A 408 25.99 -46.86 -28.82
N GLU A 409 27.17 -46.25 -28.73
CA GLU A 409 28.43 -46.87 -28.35
C GLU A 409 28.69 -46.91 -26.83
N MET A 410 28.00 -46.05 -26.04
CA MET A 410 28.13 -46.01 -24.58
C MET A 410 27.53 -47.27 -23.93
N PRO A 411 28.21 -47.89 -22.96
CA PRO A 411 27.63 -48.99 -22.17
C PRO A 411 26.38 -48.56 -21.41
N ASP A 412 25.42 -49.48 -21.22
CA ASP A 412 24.12 -49.24 -20.55
C ASP A 412 24.21 -48.59 -19.16
N ARG A 413 25.40 -48.48 -18.54
CA ARG A 413 25.67 -47.85 -17.26
C ARG A 413 25.83 -46.34 -17.30
N VAL A 414 25.92 -45.74 -18.49
CA VAL A 414 26.18 -44.28 -18.68
C VAL A 414 25.01 -43.63 -19.49
N ARG A 415 23.99 -44.42 -19.87
CA ARG A 415 22.76 -43.95 -20.52
C ARG A 415 21.81 -43.19 -19.62
#